data_c0ec041cc965342023991131b7752a39
#
_entry.id   c0ec041cc965342023991131b7752a39
#
_cell.length_a   1.000
_cell.length_b   1.000
_cell.length_c   1.000
_cell.angle_alpha   90.00
_cell.angle_beta   90.00
_cell.angle_gamma   90.00
#
_symmetry.space_group_name_H-M   'P 1'
#
loop_
_entity.id
_entity.type
_entity.pdbx_description
1 polymer ?
#
loop_
_entity_poly.entity_id
_entity_poly.type
_entity_poly.pdbx_seq_one_letter_code
_entity_poly.pdbx_strand_id
1 'polypeptide(L)'
;MDKTQDATSAALTQMKSMSAMSSDTPKIPRNIKWIRWGMIQSILVIALNNNAYAINNNDIEKEKYKLYSHIKLTNHRQYLCLEQLWYLESKWNPRADNKRSSAYGIPQLLKLKINNPYMQIDAGLKYISARHSTPCKALAFHKKHGYY
;
A
#
# COMPACT_ATOMS: atom_id res chain seq x y z
N MET A 1 2.16 -39.81 -22.45
CA MET A 1 3.63 -39.78 -22.39
C MET A 1 4.00 -38.46 -21.75
N ASP A 2 4.55 -38.54 -20.57
CA ASP A 2 4.39 -37.61 -19.46
C ASP A 2 5.57 -36.62 -19.44
N LYS A 3 5.29 -35.32 -19.70
CA LYS A 3 6.30 -34.24 -19.65
C LYS A 3 6.48 -33.63 -18.22
N THR A 4 5.78 -34.19 -17.22
CA THR A 4 5.80 -33.66 -15.84
C THR A 4 6.87 -34.31 -14.97
N GLN A 5 7.47 -35.43 -15.40
CA GLN A 5 8.52 -36.09 -14.60
C GLN A 5 9.92 -35.52 -14.80
N ASP A 6 10.20 -34.86 -15.93
CA ASP A 6 11.54 -34.31 -16.20
C ASP A 6 11.86 -33.03 -15.41
N ALA A 7 10.84 -32.24 -15.06
CA ALA A 7 11.05 -30.98 -14.32
C ALA A 7 11.42 -31.21 -12.83
N THR A 8 10.88 -32.27 -12.23
CA THR A 8 11.14 -32.60 -10.81
C THR A 8 12.52 -33.22 -10.62
N SER A 9 13.04 -33.94 -11.59
CA SER A 9 14.37 -34.54 -11.55
C SER A 9 15.48 -33.49 -11.64
N ALA A 10 15.30 -32.45 -12.49
CA ALA A 10 16.23 -31.35 -12.65
C ALA A 10 16.33 -30.47 -11.37
N ALA A 11 15.19 -30.22 -10.70
CA ALA A 11 15.15 -29.42 -9.46
C ALA A 11 15.86 -30.14 -8.30
N LEU A 12 15.71 -31.43 -8.16
CA LEU A 12 16.38 -32.25 -7.14
C LEU A 12 17.92 -32.33 -7.34
N THR A 13 18.37 -32.34 -8.58
CA THR A 13 19.81 -32.35 -8.90
C THR A 13 20.45 -31.01 -8.57
N GLN A 14 19.75 -29.91 -8.78
CA GLN A 14 20.24 -28.57 -8.47
C GLN A 14 20.31 -28.30 -6.96
N MET A 15 19.39 -28.83 -6.16
CA MET A 15 19.43 -28.72 -4.71
C MET A 15 20.59 -29.55 -4.09
N LYS A 16 20.96 -30.66 -4.72
CA LYS A 16 22.06 -31.51 -4.24
C LYS A 16 23.45 -30.89 -4.52
N SER A 17 23.59 -30.05 -5.55
CA SER A 17 24.82 -29.34 -5.84
C SER A 17 25.10 -28.16 -4.93
N MET A 18 24.08 -27.58 -4.30
CA MET A 18 24.22 -26.46 -3.35
C MET A 18 24.64 -26.91 -1.93
N SER A 19 24.48 -28.19 -1.57
CA SER A 19 24.89 -28.71 -0.25
C SER A 19 26.34 -29.17 -0.17
N ALA A 20 27.07 -29.15 -1.29
CA ALA A 20 28.49 -29.58 -1.37
C ALA A 20 29.49 -28.41 -1.38
N MET A 21 29.08 -27.17 -1.07
CA MET A 21 30.04 -26.06 -0.88
C MET A 21 30.65 -26.18 0.52
N SER A 22 31.84 -26.74 0.47
CA SER A 22 32.98 -26.74 1.37
C SER A 22 32.89 -25.88 2.63
N SER A 23 33.08 -26.54 3.75
CA SER A 23 33.34 -25.97 5.09
C SER A 23 34.75 -25.45 5.24
N ASP A 24 35.25 -24.66 4.33
CA ASP A 24 36.56 -23.96 4.50
C ASP A 24 36.33 -22.68 5.29
N THR A 25 36.41 -22.82 6.61
CA THR A 25 36.49 -21.64 7.50
C THR A 25 37.86 -20.98 7.30
N PRO A 26 37.91 -19.69 6.96
CA PRO A 26 39.21 -19.00 6.86
C PRO A 26 39.89 -18.93 8.22
N LYS A 27 41.14 -19.42 8.29
CA LYS A 27 41.98 -19.34 9.50
C LYS A 27 42.26 -17.88 9.81
N ILE A 28 41.71 -17.38 10.88
CA ILE A 28 41.86 -16.00 11.37
C ILE A 28 43.31 -15.82 11.89
N PRO A 29 44.13 -14.90 11.36
CA PRO A 29 45.46 -14.66 11.86
C PRO A 29 45.44 -14.08 13.29
N ARG A 30 46.37 -14.58 14.15
CA ARG A 30 46.41 -14.27 15.61
C ARG A 30 46.80 -12.82 15.97
N ASN A 31 46.94 -11.90 15.04
CA ASN A 31 47.39 -10.53 15.30
C ASN A 31 46.30 -9.49 15.06
N ILE A 32 45.16 -9.64 15.70
CA ILE A 32 44.05 -8.68 15.59
C ILE A 32 43.80 -8.02 16.95
N LYS A 33 44.73 -7.22 17.43
CA LYS A 33 44.44 -6.29 18.55
C LYS A 33 43.77 -4.97 18.10
N TRP A 34 43.91 -4.60 16.81
CA TRP A 34 43.42 -3.32 16.27
C TRP A 34 42.02 -3.34 15.66
N ILE A 35 41.49 -4.53 15.33
CA ILE A 35 40.17 -4.65 14.65
C ILE A 35 39.00 -4.57 15.66
N ARG A 36 39.23 -4.81 16.94
CA ARG A 36 38.15 -4.89 17.94
C ARG A 36 37.49 -3.53 18.23
N TRP A 37 38.11 -2.40 17.96
CA TRP A 37 37.56 -1.05 18.21
C TRP A 37 36.82 -0.49 16.99
N GLY A 38 37.21 -0.84 15.77
CA GLY A 38 36.53 -0.38 14.55
C GLY A 38 35.19 -1.02 14.28
N MET A 39 35.03 -2.31 14.61
CA MET A 39 33.74 -3.02 14.36
C MET A 39 32.63 -2.63 15.34
N ILE A 40 32.95 -2.22 16.57
CA ILE A 40 31.95 -1.79 17.55
C ILE A 40 31.29 -0.47 17.11
N GLN A 41 32.06 0.43 16.49
CA GLN A 41 31.55 1.70 15.98
C GLN A 41 30.57 1.49 14.79
N SER A 42 30.87 0.53 13.90
CA SER A 42 30.03 0.25 12.72
C SER A 42 28.66 -0.36 13.09
N ILE A 43 28.61 -1.20 14.10
CA ILE A 43 27.35 -1.81 14.60
C ILE A 43 26.48 -0.77 15.30
N LEU A 44 27.09 0.19 16.03
CA LEU A 44 26.35 1.24 16.70
C LEU A 44 25.69 2.22 15.72
N VAL A 45 26.35 2.54 14.59
CA VAL A 45 25.79 3.42 13.54
C VAL A 45 24.61 2.76 12.82
N ILE A 46 24.66 1.43 12.60
CA ILE A 46 23.52 0.70 11.98
C ILE A 46 22.32 0.65 12.92
N ALA A 47 22.53 0.54 14.24
CA ALA A 47 21.44 0.54 15.22
C ALA A 47 20.73 1.89 15.35
N LEU A 48 21.40 3.02 15.03
CA LEU A 48 20.79 4.36 15.10
C LEU A 48 19.98 4.74 13.85
N ASN A 49 20.11 4.00 12.74
CA ASN A 49 19.36 4.24 11.51
C ASN A 49 18.10 3.36 11.35
N ASN A 50 17.74 2.57 12.37
CA ASN A 50 16.45 1.90 12.43
C ASN A 50 15.35 2.91 12.81
N ASN A 51 15.15 3.94 11.96
CA ASN A 51 13.84 4.56 11.84
C ASN A 51 12.91 3.46 11.32
N ALA A 52 12.45 2.59 12.21
CA ALA A 52 11.31 1.75 11.96
C ALA A 52 10.16 2.71 11.64
N TYR A 53 9.86 2.90 10.36
CA TYR A 53 8.62 3.53 9.95
C TYR A 53 7.51 2.68 10.55
N ALA A 54 6.97 3.12 11.68
CA ALA A 54 5.78 2.53 12.25
C ALA A 54 4.66 2.78 11.23
N ILE A 55 4.44 1.80 10.34
CA ILE A 55 3.36 1.85 9.38
C ILE A 55 2.08 1.85 10.21
N ASN A 56 1.39 2.98 10.23
CA ASN A 56 0.13 3.10 10.93
C ASN A 56 -0.91 2.21 10.21
N ASN A 57 -1.54 1.30 10.94
CA ASN A 57 -2.58 0.41 10.39
C ASN A 57 -3.68 1.19 9.66
N ASN A 58 -4.00 2.42 10.10
CA ASN A 58 -4.97 3.29 9.44
C ASN A 58 -4.53 3.70 8.02
N ASP A 59 -3.23 3.85 7.78
CA ASP A 59 -2.72 4.24 6.47
C ASP A 59 -2.71 3.03 5.52
N ILE A 60 -2.41 1.84 6.03
CA ILE A 60 -2.55 0.58 5.26
C ILE A 60 -4.00 0.40 4.80
N GLU A 61 -4.98 0.60 5.68
CA GLU A 61 -6.39 0.48 5.32
C GLU A 61 -6.80 1.49 4.24
N LYS A 62 -6.35 2.74 4.32
CA LYS A 62 -6.62 3.75 3.28
C LYS A 62 -6.04 3.33 1.92
N GLU A 63 -4.81 2.77 1.90
CA GLU A 63 -4.21 2.30 0.64
C GLU A 63 -5.01 1.13 0.03
N LYS A 64 -5.60 0.24 0.85
CA LYS A 64 -6.52 -0.80 0.35
C LYS A 64 -7.78 -0.18 -0.30
N TYR A 65 -8.35 0.85 0.30
CA TYR A 65 -9.53 1.55 -0.27
C TYR A 65 -9.18 2.24 -1.59
N LYS A 66 -8.03 2.87 -1.67
CA LYS A 66 -7.52 3.48 -2.90
C LYS A 66 -7.29 2.45 -4.00
N LEU A 67 -6.63 1.33 -3.67
CA LEU A 67 -6.40 0.23 -4.62
C LEU A 67 -7.73 -0.34 -5.15
N TYR A 68 -8.70 -0.58 -4.27
CA TYR A 68 -10.04 -1.03 -4.67
C TYR A 68 -10.70 -0.07 -5.67
N SER A 69 -10.63 1.22 -5.38
CA SER A 69 -11.20 2.28 -6.24
C SER A 69 -10.49 2.33 -7.60
N HIS A 70 -9.16 2.13 -7.62
CA HIS A 70 -8.37 2.10 -8.84
C HIS A 70 -8.77 0.92 -9.75
N ILE A 71 -8.95 -0.26 -9.16
CA ILE A 71 -9.42 -1.46 -9.88
C ILE A 71 -10.82 -1.24 -10.47
N LYS A 72 -11.73 -0.60 -9.73
CA LYS A 72 -13.10 -0.31 -10.19
C LYS A 72 -13.14 0.66 -11.38
N LEU A 73 -12.25 1.64 -11.41
CA LEU A 73 -12.25 2.66 -12.44
C LEU A 73 -11.53 2.26 -13.74
N THR A 74 -10.60 1.31 -13.69
CA THR A 74 -9.77 0.84 -14.82
C THR A 74 -8.99 1.95 -15.56
N ASN A 75 -9.41 3.20 -15.45
CA ASN A 75 -8.76 4.37 -16.07
C ASN A 75 -7.96 5.12 -15.01
N HIS A 76 -6.64 5.07 -15.13
CA HIS A 76 -5.70 5.66 -14.15
C HIS A 76 -5.91 7.16 -13.96
N ARG A 77 -6.17 7.93 -15.05
CA ARG A 77 -6.42 9.38 -14.94
C ARG A 77 -7.67 9.69 -14.12
N GLN A 78 -8.73 8.92 -14.32
CA GLN A 78 -9.97 9.08 -13.54
C GLN A 78 -9.76 8.71 -12.07
N TYR A 79 -8.93 7.68 -11.81
CA TYR A 79 -8.55 7.33 -10.45
C TYR A 79 -7.78 8.46 -9.75
N LEU A 80 -6.79 9.10 -10.39
CA LEU A 80 -6.06 10.23 -9.80
C LEU A 80 -7.00 11.40 -9.42
N CYS A 81 -8.00 11.67 -10.27
CA CYS A 81 -9.01 12.68 -9.95
C CYS A 81 -9.88 12.26 -8.75
N LEU A 82 -10.26 10.97 -8.67
CA LEU A 82 -11.03 10.44 -7.53
C LEU A 82 -10.22 10.50 -6.25
N GLU A 83 -8.96 10.10 -6.30
CA GLU A 83 -8.05 10.11 -5.16
C GLU A 83 -7.96 11.51 -4.55
N GLN A 84 -7.76 12.53 -5.39
CA GLN A 84 -7.72 13.92 -4.96
C GLN A 84 -9.08 14.38 -4.41
N LEU A 85 -10.18 14.05 -5.08
CA LEU A 85 -11.52 14.43 -4.64
C LEU A 85 -11.82 13.91 -3.24
N TRP A 86 -11.67 12.61 -3.01
CA TRP A 86 -11.99 12.01 -1.71
C TRP A 86 -10.93 12.28 -0.63
N TYR A 87 -9.72 12.68 -1.01
CA TYR A 87 -8.78 13.28 -0.05
C TYR A 87 -9.29 14.62 0.48
N LEU A 88 -9.85 15.49 -0.38
CA LEU A 88 -10.44 16.77 0.01
C LEU A 88 -11.70 16.57 0.89
N GLU A 89 -12.52 15.54 0.60
CA GLU A 89 -13.76 15.25 1.32
C GLU A 89 -13.53 14.67 2.72
N SER A 90 -12.73 13.63 2.83
CA SER A 90 -12.61 12.85 4.07
C SER A 90 -11.19 12.42 4.42
N LYS A 91 -10.18 12.71 3.57
CA LYS A 91 -8.84 12.09 3.62
C LYS A 91 -8.92 10.56 3.62
N TRP A 92 -9.86 10.02 2.85
CA TRP A 92 -10.14 8.56 2.76
C TRP A 92 -10.56 7.92 4.09
N ASN A 93 -11.14 8.69 4.99
CA ASN A 93 -11.62 8.18 6.28
C ASN A 93 -13.06 7.64 6.15
N PRO A 94 -13.29 6.32 6.32
CA PRO A 94 -14.63 5.74 6.21
C PRO A 94 -15.56 6.12 7.38
N ARG A 95 -15.01 6.70 8.45
CA ARG A 95 -15.76 7.17 9.62
C ARG A 95 -15.82 8.70 9.70
N ALA A 96 -15.47 9.38 8.60
CA ALA A 96 -15.60 10.83 8.57
C ALA A 96 -17.07 11.23 8.71
N ASP A 97 -17.36 12.01 9.72
CA ASP A 97 -18.70 12.53 10.05
C ASP A 97 -18.65 14.04 10.06
N ASN A 98 -19.48 14.65 9.23
CA ASN A 98 -19.59 16.11 9.18
C ASN A 98 -20.66 16.59 10.13
N LYS A 99 -20.24 17.14 11.28
CA LYS A 99 -21.16 17.63 12.33
C LYS A 99 -22.13 18.73 11.89
N ARG A 100 -21.87 19.37 10.74
CA ARG A 100 -22.73 20.47 10.20
C ARG A 100 -23.70 19.98 9.13
N SER A 101 -23.58 18.73 8.69
CA SER A 101 -24.44 18.14 7.65
C SER A 101 -24.62 16.66 7.93
N SER A 102 -25.43 15.97 7.11
CA SER A 102 -25.57 14.52 7.16
C SER A 102 -24.57 13.77 6.27
N ALA A 103 -23.49 14.44 5.84
CA ALA A 103 -22.46 13.84 5.01
C ALA A 103 -21.60 12.86 5.81
N TYR A 104 -21.37 11.66 5.27
CA TYR A 104 -20.67 10.60 5.98
C TYR A 104 -19.75 9.79 5.06
N GLY A 105 -18.67 9.26 5.67
CA GLY A 105 -17.80 8.28 5.09
C GLY A 105 -16.76 8.84 4.08
N ILE A 106 -16.15 7.94 3.31
CA ILE A 106 -15.11 8.28 2.33
C ILE A 106 -15.63 9.32 1.32
N PRO A 107 -16.80 9.12 0.68
CA PRO A 107 -17.29 10.04 -0.36
C PRO A 107 -18.06 11.24 0.20
N GLN A 108 -18.26 11.38 1.50
CA GLN A 108 -19.04 12.45 2.13
C GLN A 108 -20.43 12.64 1.51
N LEU A 109 -21.14 11.52 1.22
CA LEU A 109 -22.50 11.60 0.69
C LEU A 109 -23.50 11.89 1.80
N LEU A 110 -24.48 12.75 1.48
CA LEU A 110 -25.56 13.08 2.41
C LEU A 110 -26.42 11.86 2.74
N LYS A 111 -26.75 11.68 4.03
CA LYS A 111 -27.60 10.58 4.54
C LYS A 111 -27.03 9.18 4.24
N LEU A 112 -25.74 9.07 4.01
CA LEU A 112 -25.08 7.77 3.81
C LEU A 112 -25.06 6.99 5.14
N LYS A 113 -25.77 5.86 5.21
CA LYS A 113 -25.85 4.99 6.39
C LYS A 113 -25.12 3.65 6.18
N ILE A 114 -23.97 3.71 5.51
CA ILE A 114 -23.19 2.53 5.15
C ILE A 114 -21.89 2.56 5.94
N ASN A 115 -21.65 1.54 6.79
CA ASN A 115 -20.43 1.44 7.59
C ASN A 115 -19.28 0.72 6.84
N ASN A 116 -19.60 -0.14 5.88
CA ASN A 116 -18.58 -0.86 5.11
C ASN A 116 -17.88 0.08 4.12
N PRO A 117 -16.54 0.27 4.21
CA PRO A 117 -15.79 1.21 3.37
C PRO A 117 -15.89 0.93 1.87
N TYR A 118 -15.87 -0.35 1.48
CA TYR A 118 -15.97 -0.74 0.06
C TYR A 118 -17.34 -0.42 -0.52
N MET A 119 -18.41 -0.61 0.26
CA MET A 119 -19.75 -0.22 -0.14
C MET A 119 -19.93 1.31 -0.19
N GLN A 120 -19.22 2.06 0.67
CA GLN A 120 -19.19 3.53 0.57
C GLN A 120 -18.53 3.97 -0.75
N ILE A 121 -17.44 3.31 -1.14
CA ILE A 121 -16.75 3.56 -2.40
C ILE A 121 -17.68 3.29 -3.59
N ASP A 122 -18.37 2.14 -3.61
CA ASP A 122 -19.30 1.79 -4.68
C ASP A 122 -20.45 2.82 -4.76
N ALA A 123 -21.01 3.23 -3.61
CA ALA A 123 -22.04 4.27 -3.56
C ALA A 123 -21.52 5.61 -4.09
N GLY A 124 -20.30 6.00 -3.71
CA GLY A 124 -19.65 7.22 -4.17
C GLY A 124 -19.39 7.23 -5.69
N LEU A 125 -18.89 6.12 -6.23
CA LEU A 125 -18.68 5.97 -7.67
C LEU A 125 -20.00 6.04 -8.45
N LYS A 126 -21.05 5.40 -7.94
CA LYS A 126 -22.39 5.46 -8.53
C LYS A 126 -22.93 6.90 -8.53
N TYR A 127 -22.76 7.61 -7.43
CA TYR A 127 -23.16 9.02 -7.32
C TYR A 127 -22.41 9.90 -8.34
N ILE A 128 -21.09 9.77 -8.42
CA ILE A 128 -20.25 10.50 -9.38
C ILE A 128 -20.70 10.22 -10.81
N SER A 129 -20.91 8.95 -11.15
CA SER A 129 -21.37 8.57 -12.50
C SER A 129 -22.71 9.22 -12.86
N ALA A 130 -23.66 9.21 -11.93
CA ALA A 130 -25.01 9.76 -12.16
C ALA A 130 -25.03 11.30 -12.26
N ARG A 131 -24.21 11.99 -11.45
CA ARG A 131 -24.29 13.46 -11.32
C ARG A 131 -23.23 14.20 -12.13
N HIS A 132 -22.06 13.63 -12.25
CA HIS A 132 -20.91 14.28 -12.88
C HIS A 132 -20.35 13.52 -14.08
N SER A 133 -20.86 12.35 -14.39
CA SER A 133 -20.38 11.40 -15.40
C SER A 133 -19.01 10.81 -15.11
N THR A 134 -18.04 11.58 -14.62
CA THR A 134 -16.67 11.12 -14.37
C THR A 134 -16.06 11.75 -13.13
N PRO A 135 -15.10 11.06 -12.46
CA PRO A 135 -14.36 11.61 -11.33
C PRO A 135 -13.64 12.93 -11.61
N CYS A 136 -13.05 13.10 -12.78
CA CYS A 136 -12.38 14.35 -13.12
C CYS A 136 -13.36 15.53 -13.27
N LYS A 137 -14.56 15.29 -13.77
CA LYS A 137 -15.61 16.34 -13.81
C LYS A 137 -16.13 16.65 -12.39
N ALA A 138 -16.29 15.62 -11.54
CA ALA A 138 -16.67 15.82 -10.15
C ALA A 138 -15.62 16.66 -9.40
N LEU A 139 -14.33 16.33 -9.55
CA LEU A 139 -13.24 17.11 -8.96
C LEU A 139 -13.21 18.56 -9.44
N ALA A 140 -13.39 18.79 -10.74
CA ALA A 140 -13.44 20.16 -11.30
C ALA A 140 -14.62 20.95 -10.72
N PHE A 141 -15.78 20.30 -10.58
CA PHE A 141 -16.96 20.90 -9.94
C PHE A 141 -16.69 21.22 -8.45
N HIS A 142 -16.11 20.26 -7.71
CA HIS A 142 -15.74 20.45 -6.31
C HIS A 142 -14.78 21.62 -6.09
N LYS A 143 -13.74 21.75 -6.94
CA LYS A 143 -12.78 22.87 -6.86
C LYS A 143 -13.45 24.24 -7.07
N LYS A 144 -14.54 24.29 -7.83
CA LYS A 144 -15.27 25.53 -8.10
C LYS A 144 -16.31 25.87 -7.02
N HIS A 145 -16.95 24.84 -6.44
CA HIS A 145 -18.14 25.03 -5.59
C HIS A 145 -17.94 24.61 -4.13
N GLY A 146 -16.85 23.87 -3.82
CA GLY A 146 -16.58 23.34 -2.47
C GLY A 146 -17.38 22.09 -2.09
N TYR A 147 -18.12 21.50 -3.03
CA TYR A 147 -18.87 20.23 -2.91
C TYR A 147 -19.03 19.58 -4.29
N TYR A 148 -19.52 18.35 -4.32
CA TYR A 148 -19.78 17.63 -5.59
C TYR A 148 -21.07 16.83 -5.54
#